data_6f98f2b70f2d402bd8630da2dc146cb4
#
_entry.id   6f98f2b70f2d402bd8630da2dc146cb4
#
_cell.length_a   1.000
_cell.length_b   1.000
_cell.length_c   1.000
_cell.angle_alpha   90.00
_cell.angle_beta   90.00
_cell.angle_gamma   90.00
#
_symmetry.space_group_name_H-M   'P 1'
#
loop_
_entity.id
_entity.type
_entity.pdbx_description
1 polymer ?
#
loop_
_entity_poly.entity_id
_entity_poly.type
_entity_poly.pdbx_seq_one_letter_code
_entity_poly.pdbx_strand_id
1 'polypeptide(L)'
;MISGSIGKLGETYTVDVKLVSVTTGAAERTKTASYKGPIAGLITEMEILAWEISGLKPPQSLLMKQSGGDIAGKITVAVLDFSPRGISNLEAQTLTDRFATEINKTDRAILVDRNVVNEVMQEQGYTQAECSSEECAAEVGAMLGVQFMISGAIGKLGETYTIDAKMFEVATGAAEKTINTTYSGQVDGLITEIEILAWEMMGLKPPNSLLRKRKGGAGQIGTGPRSKSRFGALIRSTIVPGWGQFYSDRSLSGWS
;
A
#
# COMPACT_ATOMS: atom_id res chain seq x y z
N MET A 1 1.08 -31.74 30.75
CA MET A 1 1.54 -30.53 31.41
C MET A 1 2.42 -29.76 30.41
N ILE A 2 2.25 -28.44 30.31
CA ILE A 2 3.08 -27.60 29.43
C ILE A 2 4.07 -26.84 30.33
N SER A 3 5.34 -26.84 29.98
CA SER A 3 6.38 -26.01 30.59
C SER A 3 7.18 -25.31 29.49
N GLY A 4 7.76 -24.17 29.83
CA GLY A 4 8.55 -23.42 28.87
C GLY A 4 9.46 -22.41 29.53
N SER A 5 10.37 -21.86 28.74
CA SER A 5 11.28 -20.80 29.16
C SER A 5 11.38 -19.74 28.06
N ILE A 6 11.56 -18.48 28.47
CA ILE A 6 11.82 -17.37 27.57
C ILE A 6 13.17 -16.76 27.95
N GLY A 7 14.08 -16.77 26.98
CA GLY A 7 15.38 -16.14 27.08
C GLY A 7 15.48 -14.89 26.21
N LYS A 8 16.29 -13.91 26.60
CA LYS A 8 16.63 -12.74 25.77
C LYS A 8 18.13 -12.62 25.64
N LEU A 9 18.62 -12.58 24.41
CA LEU A 9 20.03 -12.34 24.10
C LEU A 9 20.14 -11.17 23.10
N GLY A 10 20.57 -10.03 23.58
CA GLY A 10 20.55 -8.81 22.78
C GLY A 10 19.12 -8.38 22.40
N GLU A 11 18.83 -8.33 21.09
CA GLU A 11 17.51 -8.02 20.56
C GLU A 11 16.69 -9.27 20.19
N THR A 12 17.23 -10.46 20.43
CA THR A 12 16.59 -11.73 20.07
C THR A 12 15.99 -12.38 21.31
N TYR A 13 14.73 -12.78 21.23
CA TYR A 13 14.05 -13.60 22.22
C TYR A 13 14.05 -15.04 21.74
N THR A 14 14.30 -15.98 22.64
CA THR A 14 14.18 -17.40 22.40
C THR A 14 13.10 -17.96 23.31
N VAL A 15 12.14 -18.66 22.75
CA VAL A 15 11.03 -19.28 23.49
C VAL A 15 11.11 -20.78 23.29
N ASP A 16 11.26 -21.50 24.37
CA ASP A 16 11.23 -22.97 24.39
C ASP A 16 9.93 -23.43 25.08
N VAL A 17 9.18 -24.31 24.43
CA VAL A 17 7.96 -24.89 24.98
C VAL A 17 8.04 -26.41 24.89
N LYS A 18 7.66 -27.10 25.99
CA LYS A 18 7.64 -28.55 26.10
C LYS A 18 6.27 -29.04 26.59
N LEU A 19 5.73 -30.00 25.87
CA LEU A 19 4.58 -30.79 26.33
C LEU A 19 5.10 -32.04 27.01
N VAL A 20 4.81 -32.20 28.29
CA VAL A 20 5.28 -33.31 29.12
C VAL A 20 4.08 -34.17 29.54
N SER A 21 4.18 -35.46 29.36
CA SER A 21 3.18 -36.41 29.86
C SER A 21 3.20 -36.45 31.38
N VAL A 22 2.06 -36.26 31.98
CA VAL A 22 1.93 -36.30 33.46
C VAL A 22 2.14 -37.69 34.02
N THR A 23 1.83 -38.72 33.21
CA THR A 23 1.89 -40.14 33.61
C THR A 23 3.32 -40.70 33.55
N THR A 24 4.10 -40.31 32.55
CA THR A 24 5.44 -40.87 32.29
C THR A 24 6.57 -39.88 32.60
N GLY A 25 6.29 -38.59 32.76
CA GLY A 25 7.28 -37.55 32.90
C GLY A 25 8.10 -37.30 31.63
N ALA A 26 7.80 -37.99 30.54
CA ALA A 26 8.53 -37.82 29.28
C ALA A 26 8.03 -36.62 28.47
N ALA A 27 8.96 -35.93 27.80
CA ALA A 27 8.60 -34.87 26.87
C ALA A 27 8.02 -35.49 25.59
N GLU A 28 6.76 -35.23 25.31
CA GLU A 28 6.06 -35.70 24.10
C GLU A 28 6.36 -34.83 22.89
N ARG A 29 6.46 -33.52 23.11
CA ARG A 29 6.78 -32.54 22.07
C ARG A 29 7.62 -31.41 22.65
N THR A 30 8.56 -30.93 21.86
CA THR A 30 9.35 -29.75 22.15
C THR A 30 9.34 -28.84 20.94
N LYS A 31 9.13 -27.56 21.14
CA LYS A 31 9.20 -26.54 20.12
C LYS A 31 10.03 -25.36 20.63
N THR A 32 10.91 -24.86 19.76
CA THR A 32 11.73 -23.67 20.01
C THR A 32 11.48 -22.67 18.92
N ALA A 33 11.23 -21.42 19.28
CA ALA A 33 11.16 -20.31 18.33
C ALA A 33 12.14 -19.20 18.75
N SER A 34 12.69 -18.54 17.76
CA SER A 34 13.53 -17.36 17.95
C SER A 34 12.87 -16.17 17.29
N TYR A 35 12.69 -15.09 18.04
CA TYR A 35 12.02 -13.87 17.58
C TYR A 35 12.95 -12.66 17.77
N LYS A 36 13.08 -11.83 16.72
CA LYS A 36 13.81 -10.57 16.78
C LYS A 36 12.85 -9.42 16.46
N GLY A 37 12.60 -8.57 17.44
CA GLY A 37 11.69 -7.44 17.27
C GLY A 37 11.09 -6.93 18.58
N PRO A 38 10.09 -6.04 18.51
CA PRO A 38 9.43 -5.49 19.69
C PRO A 38 8.62 -6.58 20.43
N ILE A 39 8.49 -6.43 21.75
CA ILE A 39 7.85 -7.43 22.62
C ILE A 39 6.40 -7.77 22.22
N ALA A 40 5.72 -6.85 21.53
CA ALA A 40 4.37 -7.09 21.02
C ALA A 40 4.30 -8.25 19.99
N GLY A 41 5.32 -8.41 19.15
CA GLY A 41 5.41 -9.53 18.21
C GLY A 41 5.72 -10.86 18.88
N LEU A 42 6.38 -10.85 20.04
CA LEU A 42 6.63 -12.07 20.81
C LEU A 42 5.33 -12.75 21.27
N ILE A 43 4.26 -11.97 21.52
CA ILE A 43 2.94 -12.51 21.88
C ILE A 43 2.40 -13.35 20.74
N THR A 44 2.50 -12.87 19.50
CA THR A 44 2.06 -13.61 18.31
C THR A 44 2.86 -14.91 18.12
N GLU A 45 4.19 -14.88 18.35
CA GLU A 45 5.03 -16.09 18.33
C GLU A 45 4.57 -17.11 19.37
N MET A 46 4.23 -16.64 20.58
CA MET A 46 3.71 -17.54 21.63
C MET A 46 2.35 -18.14 21.27
N GLU A 47 1.47 -17.38 20.62
CA GLU A 47 0.19 -17.89 20.12
C GLU A 47 0.41 -18.98 19.07
N ILE A 48 1.32 -18.77 18.12
CA ILE A 48 1.66 -19.77 17.09
C ILE A 48 2.25 -21.02 17.72
N LEU A 49 3.19 -20.89 18.66
CA LEU A 49 3.76 -22.02 19.40
C LEU A 49 2.71 -22.81 20.16
N ALA A 50 1.68 -22.15 20.70
CA ALA A 50 0.56 -22.84 21.38
C ALA A 50 -0.24 -23.73 20.43
N TRP A 51 -0.48 -23.28 19.18
CA TRP A 51 -1.12 -24.10 18.15
C TRP A 51 -0.22 -25.28 17.73
N GLU A 52 1.05 -25.03 17.49
CA GLU A 52 2.00 -26.04 17.04
C GLU A 52 2.27 -27.12 18.10
N ILE A 53 2.41 -26.73 19.39
CA ILE A 53 2.62 -27.71 20.47
C ILE A 53 1.38 -28.59 20.69
N SER A 54 0.19 -28.06 20.43
CA SER A 54 -1.06 -28.81 20.45
C SER A 54 -1.22 -29.76 19.26
N GLY A 55 -0.34 -29.66 18.25
CA GLY A 55 -0.39 -30.48 17.03
C GLY A 55 -1.39 -29.98 15.98
N LEU A 56 -1.87 -28.76 16.15
CA LEU A 56 -2.79 -28.09 15.24
C LEU A 56 -2.02 -27.10 14.35
N LYS A 57 -2.54 -26.83 13.16
CA LYS A 57 -1.99 -25.78 12.30
C LYS A 57 -2.50 -24.42 12.81
N PRO A 58 -1.61 -23.42 12.96
CA PRO A 58 -2.03 -22.06 13.28
C PRO A 58 -2.97 -21.53 12.20
N PRO A 59 -4.00 -20.73 12.54
CA PRO A 59 -4.84 -20.09 11.56
C PRO A 59 -4.02 -19.09 10.74
N GLN A 60 -4.40 -18.89 9.47
CA GLN A 60 -3.67 -18.03 8.55
C GLN A 60 -3.54 -16.58 9.06
N SER A 61 -4.52 -16.10 9.79
CA SER A 61 -4.50 -14.78 10.42
C SER A 61 -3.34 -14.61 11.41
N LEU A 62 -2.98 -15.66 12.15
CA LEU A 62 -1.81 -15.64 13.05
C LEU A 62 -0.48 -15.70 12.29
N LEU A 63 -0.41 -16.51 11.23
CA LEU A 63 0.77 -16.59 10.37
C LEU A 63 1.05 -15.24 9.66
N MET A 64 0.00 -14.53 9.26
CA MET A 64 0.12 -13.17 8.71
C MET A 64 0.64 -12.16 9.75
N LYS A 65 0.19 -12.26 11.01
CA LYS A 65 0.72 -11.45 12.11
C LYS A 65 2.20 -11.76 12.40
N GLN A 66 2.61 -13.02 12.32
CA GLN A 66 4.00 -13.44 12.46
C GLN A 66 4.91 -12.84 11.38
N SER A 67 4.46 -12.90 10.12
CA SER A 67 5.19 -12.28 9.00
C SER A 67 5.38 -10.78 9.18
N GLY A 68 4.52 -10.11 9.95
CA GLY A 68 4.68 -8.71 10.36
C GLY A 68 5.75 -8.48 11.43
N GLY A 69 6.20 -9.53 12.16
CA GLY A 69 7.20 -9.42 13.22
C GLY A 69 8.66 -9.44 12.75
N ASP A 70 8.95 -10.16 11.66
CA ASP A 70 10.31 -10.27 11.10
C ASP A 70 10.66 -9.11 10.14
N ILE A 71 9.68 -8.26 9.81
CA ILE A 71 9.85 -7.15 8.89
C ILE A 71 9.62 -5.85 9.65
N ALA A 72 10.61 -5.46 10.45
CA ALA A 72 10.59 -4.20 11.18
C ALA A 72 10.23 -3.03 10.23
N GLY A 73 8.95 -2.60 10.29
CA GLY A 73 8.44 -1.47 9.55
C GLY A 73 7.60 -1.75 8.29
N LYS A 74 7.30 -3.00 7.95
CA LYS A 74 6.33 -3.30 6.87
C LYS A 74 4.91 -3.37 7.41
N ILE A 75 3.97 -2.82 6.66
CA ILE A 75 2.53 -2.86 6.94
C ILE A 75 1.87 -4.00 6.16
N THR A 76 0.83 -4.62 6.71
CA THR A 76 0.01 -5.59 5.98
C THR A 76 -1.11 -4.87 5.24
N VAL A 77 -1.21 -5.13 3.93
CA VAL A 77 -2.13 -4.42 3.05
C VAL A 77 -2.89 -5.41 2.17
N ALA A 78 -4.17 -5.19 2.00
CA ALA A 78 -4.95 -5.81 0.94
C ALA A 78 -5.44 -4.75 -0.06
N VAL A 79 -5.48 -5.11 -1.33
CA VAL A 79 -5.92 -4.24 -2.42
C VAL A 79 -7.19 -4.80 -3.02
N LEU A 80 -8.28 -4.02 -2.98
CA LEU A 80 -9.51 -4.31 -3.70
C LEU A 80 -9.36 -3.94 -5.17
N ASP A 81 -10.13 -4.59 -6.04
CA ASP A 81 -10.18 -4.22 -7.45
C ASP A 81 -10.70 -2.79 -7.60
N PHE A 82 -10.02 -2.01 -8.42
CA PHE A 82 -10.45 -0.65 -8.71
C PHE A 82 -11.74 -0.66 -9.52
N SER A 83 -12.71 0.13 -9.09
CA SER A 83 -14.00 0.25 -9.76
C SER A 83 -13.85 0.90 -11.13
N PRO A 84 -14.28 0.25 -12.22
CA PRO A 84 -14.20 0.82 -13.56
C PRO A 84 -15.29 1.86 -13.77
N ARG A 85 -14.93 3.00 -14.35
CA ARG A 85 -15.85 4.08 -14.75
C ARG A 85 -15.53 4.49 -16.18
N GLY A 86 -16.22 3.89 -17.18
CA GLY A 86 -15.97 4.16 -18.60
C GLY A 86 -14.76 3.43 -19.19
N ILE A 87 -14.23 2.43 -18.49
CA ILE A 87 -13.29 1.41 -18.95
C ILE A 87 -13.90 0.02 -18.69
N SER A 88 -13.34 -1.02 -19.29
CA SER A 88 -13.79 -2.39 -19.02
C SER A 88 -13.30 -2.91 -17.66
N ASN A 89 -14.03 -3.90 -17.11
CA ASN A 89 -13.60 -4.60 -15.89
C ASN A 89 -12.21 -5.21 -16.04
N LEU A 90 -11.91 -5.78 -17.19
CA LEU A 90 -10.61 -6.40 -17.47
C LEU A 90 -9.46 -5.39 -17.45
N GLU A 91 -9.70 -4.19 -18.02
CA GLU A 91 -8.70 -3.11 -17.95
C GLU A 91 -8.47 -2.65 -16.51
N ALA A 92 -9.56 -2.46 -15.73
CA ALA A 92 -9.45 -2.08 -14.32
C ALA A 92 -8.70 -3.14 -13.50
N GLN A 93 -9.01 -4.42 -13.67
CA GLN A 93 -8.30 -5.53 -13.02
C GLN A 93 -6.81 -5.54 -13.39
N THR A 94 -6.48 -5.42 -14.68
CA THR A 94 -5.10 -5.39 -15.15
C THR A 94 -4.31 -4.24 -14.52
N LEU A 95 -4.92 -3.07 -14.40
CA LEU A 95 -4.31 -1.90 -13.77
C LEU A 95 -4.17 -2.07 -12.25
N THR A 96 -5.15 -2.72 -11.60
CA THR A 96 -5.07 -3.06 -10.17
C THR A 96 -3.96 -4.07 -9.90
N ASP A 97 -3.80 -5.09 -10.76
CA ASP A 97 -2.70 -6.06 -10.66
C ASP A 97 -1.33 -5.38 -10.78
N ARG A 98 -1.24 -4.41 -11.70
CA ARG A 98 -0.02 -3.64 -11.87
C ARG A 98 0.28 -2.78 -10.63
N PHE A 99 -0.73 -2.13 -10.09
CA PHE A 99 -0.63 -1.36 -8.85
C PHE A 99 -0.15 -2.23 -7.69
N ALA A 100 -0.78 -3.37 -7.46
CA ALA A 100 -0.41 -4.32 -6.40
C ALA A 100 1.03 -4.82 -6.57
N THR A 101 1.43 -5.14 -7.82
CA THR A 101 2.81 -5.56 -8.13
C THR A 101 3.82 -4.47 -7.78
N GLU A 102 3.52 -3.21 -8.06
CA GLU A 102 4.41 -2.10 -7.73
C GLU A 102 4.45 -1.83 -6.22
N ILE A 103 3.34 -1.95 -5.49
CA ILE A 103 3.35 -1.88 -4.02
C ILE A 103 4.32 -2.92 -3.45
N ASN A 104 4.27 -4.16 -3.94
CA ASN A 104 5.18 -5.22 -3.48
C ASN A 104 6.66 -4.87 -3.71
N LYS A 105 6.99 -4.18 -4.82
CA LYS A 105 8.35 -3.71 -5.11
C LYS A 105 8.83 -2.59 -4.18
N THR A 106 7.93 -1.90 -3.51
CA THR A 106 8.31 -0.85 -2.54
C THR A 106 8.99 -1.40 -1.30
N ASP A 107 8.85 -2.69 -1.04
CA ASP A 107 9.34 -3.39 0.15
C ASP A 107 8.84 -2.80 1.48
N ARG A 108 7.76 -2.02 1.45
CA ARG A 108 7.13 -1.38 2.62
C ARG A 108 5.86 -2.08 3.07
N ALA A 109 5.31 -2.94 2.23
CA ALA A 109 4.06 -3.64 2.51
C ALA A 109 4.19 -5.15 2.29
N ILE A 110 3.43 -5.91 3.07
CA ILE A 110 3.12 -7.31 2.83
C ILE A 110 1.73 -7.32 2.22
N LEU A 111 1.64 -7.73 0.97
CA LEU A 111 0.36 -7.83 0.27
C LEU A 111 -0.30 -9.17 0.52
N VAL A 112 -1.60 -9.14 0.83
CA VAL A 112 -2.46 -10.32 0.79
C VAL A 112 -2.73 -10.67 -0.67
N ASP A 113 -2.71 -11.98 -0.99
CA ASP A 113 -3.04 -12.47 -2.32
C ASP A 113 -4.49 -12.10 -2.68
N ARG A 114 -4.70 -11.60 -3.90
CA ARG A 114 -6.02 -11.15 -4.36
C ARG A 114 -7.04 -12.28 -4.46
N ASN A 115 -6.60 -13.51 -4.70
CA ASN A 115 -7.52 -14.65 -4.70
C ASN A 115 -8.11 -14.85 -3.31
N VAL A 116 -7.30 -14.69 -2.26
CA VAL A 116 -7.76 -14.77 -0.86
C VAL A 116 -8.74 -13.62 -0.55
N VAL A 117 -8.47 -12.41 -1.04
CA VAL A 117 -9.39 -11.27 -0.89
C VAL A 117 -10.72 -11.57 -1.56
N ASN A 118 -10.70 -12.05 -2.80
CA ASN A 118 -11.91 -12.40 -3.56
C ASN A 118 -12.68 -13.55 -2.93
N GLU A 119 -12.00 -14.56 -2.39
CA GLU A 119 -12.61 -15.70 -1.70
C GLU A 119 -13.37 -15.24 -0.45
N VAL A 120 -12.74 -14.43 0.40
CA VAL A 120 -13.38 -13.85 1.59
C VAL A 120 -14.59 -12.99 1.21
N MET A 121 -14.49 -12.17 0.16
CA MET A 121 -15.61 -11.36 -0.32
C MET A 121 -16.78 -12.23 -0.76
N GLN A 122 -16.52 -13.29 -1.55
CA GLN A 122 -17.54 -14.22 -2.03
C GLN A 122 -18.21 -14.99 -0.88
N GLU A 123 -17.45 -15.45 0.10
CA GLU A 123 -17.97 -16.12 1.29
C GLU A 123 -18.93 -15.25 2.08
N GLN A 124 -18.70 -13.95 2.12
CA GLN A 124 -19.55 -12.97 2.78
C GLN A 124 -20.71 -12.48 1.91
N GLY A 125 -20.78 -12.93 0.66
CA GLY A 125 -21.80 -12.52 -0.31
C GLY A 125 -21.61 -11.10 -0.85
N TYR A 126 -20.42 -10.51 -0.67
CA TYR A 126 -20.12 -9.19 -1.21
C TYR A 126 -19.72 -9.27 -2.69
N THR A 127 -20.26 -8.37 -3.48
CA THR A 127 -19.74 -8.09 -4.81
C THR A 127 -18.72 -6.95 -4.76
N GLN A 128 -17.83 -6.87 -5.76
CA GLN A 128 -16.85 -5.78 -5.84
C GLN A 128 -17.51 -4.38 -5.89
N ALA A 129 -18.68 -4.27 -6.49
CA ALA A 129 -19.42 -3.02 -6.56
C ALA A 129 -19.94 -2.58 -5.18
N GLU A 130 -20.38 -3.52 -4.37
CA GLU A 130 -20.87 -3.27 -3.00
C GLU A 130 -19.73 -2.97 -2.04
N CYS A 131 -18.56 -3.59 -2.23
CA CYS A 131 -17.38 -3.37 -1.40
C CYS A 131 -16.53 -2.14 -1.81
N SER A 132 -17.13 -1.20 -2.53
CA SER A 132 -16.52 0.11 -2.79
C SER A 132 -16.68 1.09 -1.62
N SER A 133 -17.52 0.76 -0.62
CA SER A 133 -17.68 1.55 0.61
C SER A 133 -16.54 1.27 1.60
N GLU A 134 -16.23 2.28 2.44
CA GLU A 134 -15.20 2.17 3.47
C GLU A 134 -15.56 1.14 4.53
N GLU A 135 -16.87 1.01 4.85
CA GLU A 135 -17.36 0.04 5.82
C GLU A 135 -17.15 -1.41 5.37
N CYS A 136 -17.57 -1.75 4.13
CA CYS A 136 -17.37 -3.09 3.60
C CYS A 136 -15.88 -3.45 3.51
N ALA A 137 -15.06 -2.52 3.04
CA ALA A 137 -13.64 -2.75 2.94
C ALA A 137 -12.98 -2.94 4.32
N ALA A 138 -13.43 -2.24 5.36
CA ALA A 138 -12.95 -2.43 6.72
C ALA A 138 -13.35 -3.82 7.26
N GLU A 139 -14.57 -4.28 7.00
CA GLU A 139 -15.02 -5.62 7.40
C GLU A 139 -14.19 -6.73 6.74
N VAL A 140 -14.02 -6.66 5.41
CA VAL A 140 -13.18 -7.60 4.66
C VAL A 140 -11.73 -7.55 5.16
N GLY A 141 -11.20 -6.35 5.40
CA GLY A 141 -9.85 -6.16 5.94
C GLY A 141 -9.67 -6.78 7.33
N ALA A 142 -10.68 -6.69 8.20
CA ALA A 142 -10.66 -7.31 9.53
C ALA A 142 -10.64 -8.84 9.43
N MET A 143 -11.42 -9.42 8.52
CA MET A 143 -11.42 -10.87 8.26
C MET A 143 -10.07 -11.36 7.71
N LEU A 144 -9.45 -10.59 6.83
CA LEU A 144 -8.12 -10.86 6.30
C LEU A 144 -7.00 -10.64 7.33
N GLY A 145 -7.27 -9.95 8.44
CA GLY A 145 -6.30 -9.60 9.46
C GLY A 145 -5.23 -8.61 8.99
N VAL A 146 -5.55 -7.75 8.00
CA VAL A 146 -4.64 -6.72 7.49
C VAL A 146 -4.77 -5.43 8.28
N GLN A 147 -3.71 -4.62 8.28
CA GLN A 147 -3.70 -3.29 8.91
C GLN A 147 -4.38 -2.25 8.02
N PHE A 148 -4.16 -2.34 6.72
CA PHE A 148 -4.66 -1.37 5.75
C PHE A 148 -5.36 -2.05 4.58
N MET A 149 -6.40 -1.40 4.09
CA MET A 149 -7.04 -1.73 2.83
C MET A 149 -6.84 -0.60 1.84
N ILE A 150 -6.66 -0.95 0.57
CA ILE A 150 -6.63 0.02 -0.51
C ILE A 150 -7.80 -0.25 -1.45
N SER A 151 -8.59 0.75 -1.71
CA SER A 151 -9.66 0.76 -2.71
C SER A 151 -9.47 1.91 -3.67
N GLY A 152 -10.12 1.85 -4.83
CA GLY A 152 -10.01 2.92 -5.80
C GLY A 152 -10.99 2.82 -6.95
N ALA A 153 -10.91 3.78 -7.84
CA ALA A 153 -11.66 3.81 -9.09
C ALA A 153 -10.77 4.32 -10.23
N ILE A 154 -10.98 3.78 -11.42
CA ILE A 154 -10.33 4.26 -12.63
C ILE A 154 -11.43 4.70 -13.60
N GLY A 155 -11.44 5.99 -13.87
CA GLY A 155 -12.40 6.63 -14.78
C GLY A 155 -11.77 6.97 -16.12
N LYS A 156 -12.62 7.00 -17.19
CA LYS A 156 -12.25 7.54 -18.49
C LYS A 156 -13.34 8.48 -18.98
N LEU A 157 -12.92 9.70 -19.31
CA LEU A 157 -13.79 10.71 -19.91
C LEU A 157 -13.10 11.27 -21.15
N GLY A 158 -13.57 10.90 -22.33
CA GLY A 158 -12.88 11.19 -23.59
C GLY A 158 -11.50 10.51 -23.62
N GLU A 159 -10.44 11.30 -23.79
CA GLU A 159 -9.05 10.82 -23.76
C GLU A 159 -8.36 11.02 -22.39
N THR A 160 -9.12 11.43 -21.39
CA THR A 160 -8.62 11.68 -20.04
C THR A 160 -9.02 10.55 -19.12
N TYR A 161 -8.03 10.03 -18.40
CA TYR A 161 -8.21 9.05 -17.32
C TYR A 161 -8.09 9.73 -15.97
N THR A 162 -8.93 9.30 -15.04
CA THR A 162 -8.84 9.67 -13.63
C THR A 162 -8.58 8.43 -12.80
N ILE A 163 -7.67 8.51 -11.86
CA ILE A 163 -7.34 7.43 -10.94
C ILE A 163 -7.52 7.99 -9.55
N ASP A 164 -8.45 7.43 -8.82
CA ASP A 164 -8.71 7.74 -7.42
C ASP A 164 -8.33 6.52 -6.60
N ALA A 165 -7.41 6.66 -5.65
CA ALA A 165 -7.03 5.59 -4.75
C ALA A 165 -7.03 6.09 -3.30
N LYS A 166 -7.58 5.25 -2.40
CA LYS A 166 -7.65 5.51 -0.97
C LYS A 166 -7.06 4.34 -0.21
N MET A 167 -6.23 4.64 0.78
CA MET A 167 -5.77 3.72 1.78
C MET A 167 -6.41 4.10 3.11
N PHE A 168 -6.97 3.14 3.81
CA PHE A 168 -7.58 3.35 5.11
C PHE A 168 -7.16 2.26 6.09
N GLU A 169 -7.08 2.64 7.34
CA GLU A 169 -6.76 1.77 8.44
C GLU A 169 -7.98 0.92 8.81
N VAL A 170 -7.81 -0.40 8.83
CA VAL A 170 -8.91 -1.35 9.08
C VAL A 170 -9.48 -1.21 10.50
N ALA A 171 -8.61 -0.96 11.48
CA ALA A 171 -9.02 -0.87 12.89
C ALA A 171 -9.94 0.33 13.19
N THR A 172 -9.76 1.43 12.49
CA THR A 172 -10.49 2.70 12.73
C THR A 172 -11.45 3.06 11.61
N GLY A 173 -11.31 2.46 10.42
CA GLY A 173 -12.01 2.88 9.20
C GLY A 173 -11.54 4.25 8.66
N ALA A 174 -10.54 4.87 9.29
CA ALA A 174 -10.08 6.19 8.90
C ALA A 174 -9.26 6.16 7.61
N ALA A 175 -9.51 7.12 6.72
CA ALA A 175 -8.70 7.30 5.53
C ALA A 175 -7.30 7.83 5.93
N GLU A 176 -6.29 6.99 5.81
CA GLU A 176 -4.89 7.35 6.05
C GLU A 176 -4.33 8.18 4.90
N LYS A 177 -4.69 7.81 3.67
CA LYS A 177 -4.19 8.48 2.48
C LYS A 177 -5.16 8.40 1.32
N THR A 178 -5.31 9.52 0.62
CA THR A 178 -6.08 9.60 -0.64
C THR A 178 -5.21 10.26 -1.70
N ILE A 179 -5.14 9.65 -2.88
CA ILE A 179 -4.42 10.20 -4.03
C ILE A 179 -5.36 10.20 -5.23
N ASN A 180 -5.42 11.36 -5.88
CA ASN A 180 -6.18 11.55 -7.11
C ASN A 180 -5.20 11.96 -8.20
N THR A 181 -5.21 11.25 -9.32
CA THR A 181 -4.35 11.53 -10.47
C THR A 181 -5.17 11.59 -11.73
N THR A 182 -4.86 12.55 -12.58
CA THR A 182 -5.46 12.71 -13.91
C THR A 182 -4.39 12.52 -14.96
N TYR A 183 -4.66 11.69 -15.95
CA TYR A 183 -3.77 11.39 -17.05
C TYR A 183 -4.49 11.55 -18.40
N SER A 184 -3.86 12.24 -19.34
CA SER A 184 -4.34 12.36 -20.72
C SER A 184 -3.30 11.79 -21.67
N GLY A 185 -3.67 10.80 -22.47
CA GLY A 185 -2.77 10.15 -23.41
C GLY A 185 -3.10 8.68 -23.64
N GLN A 186 -2.14 7.95 -24.20
CA GLN A 186 -2.29 6.52 -24.52
C GLN A 186 -2.23 5.66 -23.26
N VAL A 187 -2.85 4.48 -23.30
CA VAL A 187 -2.94 3.51 -22.18
C VAL A 187 -1.57 3.13 -21.59
N ASP A 188 -0.53 3.08 -22.42
CA ASP A 188 0.83 2.76 -21.93
C ASP A 188 1.34 3.77 -20.89
N GLY A 189 0.98 5.05 -21.05
CA GLY A 189 1.31 6.07 -20.06
C GLY A 189 0.49 5.94 -18.78
N LEU A 190 -0.76 5.46 -18.87
CA LEU A 190 -1.62 5.18 -17.71
C LEU A 190 -1.00 4.12 -16.80
N ILE A 191 -0.38 3.08 -17.38
CA ILE A 191 0.35 2.06 -16.62
C ILE A 191 1.46 2.71 -15.79
N THR A 192 2.20 3.66 -16.39
CA THR A 192 3.27 4.36 -15.67
C THR A 192 2.72 5.23 -14.53
N GLU A 193 1.57 5.87 -14.71
CA GLU A 193 0.92 6.65 -13.65
C GLU A 193 0.45 5.75 -12.49
N ILE A 194 -0.11 4.57 -12.78
CA ILE A 194 -0.48 3.56 -11.77
C ILE A 194 0.76 3.08 -11.00
N GLU A 195 1.87 2.83 -11.69
CA GLU A 195 3.13 2.45 -11.06
C GLU A 195 3.64 3.54 -10.11
N ILE A 196 3.60 4.80 -10.53
CA ILE A 196 3.98 5.96 -9.70
C ILE A 196 3.05 6.10 -8.49
N LEU A 197 1.74 5.96 -8.70
CA LEU A 197 0.73 6.04 -7.66
C LEU A 197 0.99 5.03 -6.53
N ALA A 198 1.42 3.81 -6.86
CA ALA A 198 1.74 2.77 -5.89
C ALA A 198 2.88 3.19 -4.94
N TRP A 199 3.95 3.80 -5.48
CA TRP A 199 5.05 4.33 -4.67
C TRP A 199 4.60 5.49 -3.78
N GLU A 200 3.83 6.42 -4.36
CA GLU A 200 3.30 7.56 -3.62
C GLU A 200 2.32 7.09 -2.53
N MET A 201 1.51 6.06 -2.78
CA MET A 201 0.60 5.49 -1.78
C MET A 201 1.37 4.96 -0.56
N MET A 202 2.52 4.34 -0.77
CA MET A 202 3.41 3.87 0.30
C MET A 202 4.25 4.98 0.95
N GLY A 203 4.02 6.26 0.60
CA GLY A 203 4.77 7.40 1.13
C GLY A 203 6.20 7.50 0.62
N LEU A 204 6.51 6.81 -0.48
CA LEU A 204 7.84 6.77 -1.08
C LEU A 204 7.92 7.64 -2.34
N LYS A 205 9.13 8.09 -2.66
CA LYS A 205 9.40 8.73 -3.94
C LYS A 205 9.53 7.65 -5.03
N PRO A 206 8.81 7.78 -6.16
CA PRO A 206 8.96 6.86 -7.28
C PRO A 206 10.39 6.80 -7.80
N PRO A 207 10.86 5.65 -8.27
CA PRO A 207 12.17 5.50 -8.88
C PRO A 207 12.36 6.43 -10.09
N ASN A 208 13.57 6.90 -10.30
CA ASN A 208 13.89 7.77 -11.42
C ASN A 208 13.59 7.13 -12.79
N SER A 209 13.60 5.80 -12.88
CA SER A 209 13.22 5.06 -14.08
C SER A 209 11.76 5.30 -14.46
N LEU A 210 10.84 5.27 -13.47
CA LEU A 210 9.41 5.55 -13.68
C LEU A 210 9.18 7.02 -14.05
N LEU A 211 9.86 7.93 -13.36
CA LEU A 211 9.77 9.37 -13.67
C LEU A 211 10.30 9.73 -15.07
N ARG A 212 11.28 8.97 -15.57
CA ARG A 212 11.77 9.12 -16.97
C ARG A 212 10.76 8.57 -17.97
N LYS A 213 10.12 7.42 -17.70
CA LYS A 213 9.03 6.89 -18.53
C LYS A 213 7.88 7.88 -18.65
N ARG A 214 7.46 8.48 -17.53
CA ARG A 214 6.45 9.54 -17.49
C ARG A 214 6.78 10.74 -18.36
N LYS A 215 8.05 11.17 -18.39
CA LYS A 215 8.52 12.29 -19.23
C LYS A 215 8.67 11.92 -20.70
N GLY A 216 8.97 10.67 -21.02
CA GLY A 216 9.16 10.17 -22.38
C GLY A 216 7.85 9.81 -23.08
N GLY A 217 6.83 9.40 -22.33
CA GLY A 217 5.44 9.29 -22.80
C GLY A 217 4.81 10.67 -22.69
N ALA A 218 4.84 11.46 -23.76
CA ALA A 218 4.32 12.83 -23.78
C ALA A 218 2.79 12.92 -23.64
N GLY A 219 2.28 12.39 -22.54
CA GLY A 219 1.01 12.81 -21.97
C GLY A 219 1.30 14.07 -21.15
N GLN A 220 0.94 15.23 -21.66
CA GLN A 220 1.00 16.45 -20.88
C GLN A 220 0.13 16.25 -19.64
N ILE A 221 0.78 16.08 -18.48
CA ILE A 221 0.13 16.40 -17.23
C ILE A 221 -0.28 17.86 -17.40
N GLY A 222 -1.56 18.13 -17.32
CA GLY A 222 -2.05 19.47 -17.13
C GLY A 222 -1.56 20.00 -15.78
N THR A 223 -0.26 20.26 -15.68
CA THR A 223 0.19 21.33 -14.82
C THR A 223 -0.43 22.54 -15.46
N GLY A 224 -1.57 22.98 -14.90
CA GLY A 224 -2.10 24.29 -15.21
C GLY A 224 -0.93 25.27 -15.28
N PRO A 225 -0.97 26.30 -16.14
CA PRO A 225 0.18 27.15 -16.39
C PRO A 225 0.76 27.51 -15.02
N ARG A 226 2.03 27.13 -14.79
CA ARG A 226 2.75 27.58 -13.60
C ARG A 226 2.55 29.09 -13.59
N SER A 227 1.67 29.58 -12.71
CA SER A 227 1.44 31.00 -12.62
C SER A 227 2.79 31.58 -12.22
N LYS A 228 3.48 32.14 -13.22
CA LYS A 228 4.72 32.84 -12.99
C LYS A 228 4.38 33.88 -11.93
N SER A 229 4.97 33.74 -10.75
CA SER A 229 4.64 34.55 -9.60
C SER A 229 4.65 36.03 -9.98
N ARG A 230 3.50 36.70 -9.83
CA ARG A 230 3.38 38.16 -10.04
C ARG A 230 4.39 38.93 -9.19
N PHE A 231 4.71 38.38 -8.01
CA PHE A 231 5.74 38.91 -7.10
C PHE A 231 7.15 38.85 -7.72
N GLY A 232 7.53 37.74 -8.35
CA GLY A 232 8.84 37.61 -9.01
C GLY A 232 9.01 38.57 -10.20
N ALA A 233 7.92 38.89 -10.90
CA ALA A 233 7.94 39.87 -11.98
C ALA A 233 8.08 41.31 -11.42
N LEU A 234 7.41 41.64 -10.33
CA LEU A 234 7.50 42.90 -9.66
C LEU A 234 8.91 43.23 -9.12
N ILE A 235 9.53 42.26 -8.43
CA ILE A 235 10.89 42.44 -7.88
C ILE A 235 11.90 42.64 -8.99
N ARG A 236 11.77 41.90 -10.10
CA ARG A 236 12.70 42.05 -11.25
C ARG A 236 12.53 43.39 -11.99
N SER A 237 11.29 43.87 -12.05
CA SER A 237 11.01 45.17 -12.67
C SER A 237 11.51 46.39 -11.85
N THR A 238 11.66 46.20 -10.52
CA THR A 238 12.20 47.26 -9.64
C THR A 238 13.73 47.36 -9.68
N ILE A 239 14.42 46.24 -9.94
CA ILE A 239 15.91 46.17 -10.00
C ILE A 239 16.41 46.54 -11.38
N VAL A 240 15.76 46.06 -12.44
CA VAL A 240 16.10 46.36 -13.83
C VAL A 240 14.81 46.65 -14.60
N PRO A 241 14.56 47.89 -15.02
CA PRO A 241 13.39 48.22 -15.81
C PRO A 241 13.33 47.39 -17.10
N GLY A 242 12.18 46.69 -17.31
CA GLY A 242 11.97 45.80 -18.46
C GLY A 242 12.28 44.31 -18.24
N TRP A 243 12.97 43.90 -17.17
CA TRP A 243 13.36 42.52 -16.94
C TRP A 243 12.15 41.61 -16.57
N GLY A 244 11.11 42.19 -16.01
CA GLY A 244 9.86 41.48 -15.70
C GLY A 244 9.14 40.98 -16.95
N GLN A 245 9.30 41.64 -18.09
CA GLN A 245 8.66 41.28 -19.36
C GLN A 245 9.34 40.08 -20.02
N PHE A 246 10.65 39.96 -19.89
CA PHE A 246 11.38 38.76 -20.34
C PHE A 246 10.97 37.50 -19.55
N TYR A 247 10.64 37.67 -18.27
CA TYR A 247 10.20 36.58 -17.43
C TYR A 247 8.80 36.09 -17.80
N SER A 248 7.94 36.94 -18.36
CA SER A 248 6.56 36.58 -18.74
C SER A 248 6.40 36.18 -20.20
N ASP A 249 7.52 35.90 -20.94
CA ASP A 249 7.55 35.59 -22.38
C ASP A 249 6.94 36.67 -23.29
N ARG A 250 6.82 37.88 -22.80
CA ARG A 250 6.49 39.06 -23.62
C ARG A 250 7.76 39.75 -24.05
N SER A 251 8.56 39.02 -24.82
CA SER A 251 9.77 39.64 -25.43
C SER A 251 9.37 40.60 -26.52
N LEU A 252 9.89 41.79 -26.50
CA LEU A 252 9.86 42.82 -27.55
C LEU A 252 8.91 44.01 -27.41
N SER A 253 8.06 44.10 -26.39
CA SER A 253 7.25 45.30 -26.20
C SER A 253 7.80 46.29 -25.16
N GLY A 254 9.04 46.10 -24.70
CA GLY A 254 9.64 46.95 -23.65
C GLY A 254 10.73 47.90 -24.11
N TRP A 255 10.95 48.02 -25.42
CA TRP A 255 11.90 48.96 -25.99
C TRP A 255 11.23 49.84 -27.01
N SER A 256 10.57 50.89 -26.55
CA SER A 256 10.18 52.08 -27.33
C SER A 256 10.08 53.26 -26.37
#